data_ee6c396c2809e18c4430be50faf2da3e
#
_entry.id   ee6c396c2809e18c4430be50faf2da3e
#
_cell.length_a   1.000
_cell.length_b   1.000
_cell.length_c   1.000
_cell.angle_alpha   90.00
_cell.angle_beta   90.00
_cell.angle_gamma   90.00
#
_symmetry.space_group_name_H-M   'P 1'
#
loop_
_entity.id
_entity.type
_entity.pdbx_description
1 polymer ?
#
loop_
_entity_poly.entity_id
_entity_poly.type
_entity_poly.pdbx_seq_one_letter_code
_entity_poly.pdbx_strand_id
1 'polypeptide(L)'
;MKQKILIADDERDIIDFLKYNLEKEGFDVLTAKNGAEAVTLAKKHPQLILLDVMMPEMDGLEAVRTLKKNPATAKIPVIFLTARSSDVDEVVGLELGADDYITKPISLPKLMARIKLTLRKKSGTADEDAAASSILRHGILEINRSHYKVYVSKKEVFFPKKEFEVLSYLVKNAGKVVTRETLLSQIWGSDVYVIDRTVDVHIRKIREKLGTHADYIDTIKGVGYRMKEL
;
A
#
# COMPACT_ATOMS: atom_id res chain seq x y z
N MET A 1 -12.17 -20.27 -14.99
CA MET A 1 -10.86 -19.93 -15.63
C MET A 1 -9.89 -19.54 -14.54
N LYS A 2 -8.59 -19.93 -14.66
CA LYS A 2 -7.56 -19.45 -13.72
C LYS A 2 -7.35 -17.95 -13.90
N GLN A 3 -7.16 -17.22 -12.79
CA GLN A 3 -6.83 -15.80 -12.86
C GLN A 3 -5.37 -15.63 -13.31
N LYS A 4 -5.14 -14.70 -14.22
CA LYS A 4 -3.84 -14.46 -14.85
C LYS A 4 -3.14 -13.28 -14.17
N ILE A 5 -1.88 -13.50 -13.77
CA ILE A 5 -1.01 -12.47 -13.17
C ILE A 5 0.20 -12.27 -14.08
N LEU A 6 0.54 -11.02 -14.37
CA LEU A 6 1.77 -10.65 -15.04
C LEU A 6 2.81 -10.24 -14.00
N ILE A 7 4.00 -10.83 -14.06
CA ILE A 7 5.17 -10.45 -13.26
C ILE A 7 6.16 -9.77 -14.21
N ALA A 8 6.65 -8.60 -13.83
CA ALA A 8 7.74 -7.92 -14.53
C ALA A 8 8.84 -7.55 -13.54
N ASP A 9 10.00 -8.12 -13.74
CA ASP A 9 11.21 -7.93 -12.92
C ASP A 9 12.41 -8.29 -13.79
N ASP A 10 13.55 -7.63 -13.66
CA ASP A 10 14.77 -7.97 -14.40
C ASP A 10 15.57 -9.09 -13.72
N GLU A 11 15.32 -9.34 -12.44
CA GLU A 11 15.94 -10.40 -11.67
C GLU A 11 15.22 -11.75 -11.91
N ARG A 12 15.88 -12.63 -12.66
CA ARG A 12 15.33 -13.95 -13.02
C ARG A 12 14.95 -14.80 -11.81
N ASP A 13 15.74 -14.75 -10.74
CA ASP A 13 15.51 -15.52 -9.53
C ASP A 13 14.20 -15.05 -8.83
N ILE A 14 13.90 -13.77 -8.87
CA ILE A 14 12.63 -13.21 -8.35
C ILE A 14 11.45 -13.67 -9.21
N ILE A 15 11.60 -13.60 -10.53
CA ILE A 15 10.56 -14.10 -11.45
C ILE A 15 10.27 -15.57 -11.19
N ASP A 16 11.29 -16.41 -11.13
CA ASP A 16 11.14 -17.86 -10.96
C ASP A 16 10.52 -18.19 -9.58
N PHE A 17 10.98 -17.50 -8.52
CA PHE A 17 10.39 -17.63 -7.18
C PHE A 17 8.92 -17.23 -7.14
N LEU A 18 8.55 -16.09 -7.68
CA LEU A 18 7.18 -15.60 -7.68
C LEU A 18 6.29 -16.47 -8.56
N LYS A 19 6.75 -16.84 -9.75
CA LYS A 19 6.04 -17.71 -10.68
C LYS A 19 5.69 -19.03 -10.04
N TYR A 20 6.69 -19.72 -9.48
CA TYR A 20 6.48 -21.02 -8.81
C TYR A 20 5.40 -20.94 -7.72
N ASN A 21 5.48 -19.92 -6.86
CA ASN A 21 4.54 -19.78 -5.75
C ASN A 21 3.13 -19.38 -6.21
N LEU A 22 3.00 -18.52 -7.21
CA LEU A 22 1.71 -18.10 -7.75
C LEU A 22 1.03 -19.22 -8.53
N GLU A 23 1.78 -20.01 -9.31
CA GLU A 23 1.25 -21.19 -10.02
C GLU A 23 0.75 -22.25 -9.03
N LYS A 24 1.46 -22.46 -7.90
CA LYS A 24 1.04 -23.35 -6.81
C LYS A 24 -0.26 -22.88 -6.13
N GLU A 25 -0.50 -21.56 -6.06
CA GLU A 25 -1.76 -20.98 -5.56
C GLU A 25 -2.87 -20.96 -6.63
N GLY A 26 -2.62 -21.52 -7.81
CA GLY A 26 -3.61 -21.72 -8.87
C GLY A 26 -3.73 -20.57 -9.87
N PHE A 27 -2.83 -19.61 -9.88
CA PHE A 27 -2.80 -18.55 -10.88
C PHE A 27 -2.16 -19.01 -12.20
N ASP A 28 -2.52 -18.36 -13.31
CA ASP A 28 -1.81 -18.42 -14.58
C ASP A 28 -0.82 -17.25 -14.64
N VAL A 29 0.45 -17.51 -14.93
CA VAL A 29 1.51 -16.50 -14.77
C VAL A 29 2.16 -16.16 -16.11
N LEU A 30 2.15 -14.87 -16.45
CA LEU A 30 2.96 -14.28 -17.52
C LEU A 30 4.19 -13.61 -16.91
N THR A 31 5.32 -13.64 -17.63
CA THR A 31 6.56 -13.03 -17.16
C THR A 31 7.14 -12.07 -18.19
N ALA A 32 7.67 -10.94 -17.73
CA ALA A 32 8.38 -9.93 -18.50
C ALA A 32 9.69 -9.57 -17.80
N LYS A 33 10.71 -9.15 -18.57
CA LYS A 33 12.03 -8.80 -18.05
C LYS A 33 12.27 -7.30 -17.95
N ASN A 34 11.35 -6.51 -18.50
CA ASN A 34 11.40 -5.05 -18.49
C ASN A 34 9.99 -4.46 -18.67
N GLY A 35 9.86 -3.15 -18.52
CA GLY A 35 8.59 -2.45 -18.66
C GLY A 35 7.99 -2.52 -20.06
N ALA A 36 8.79 -2.55 -21.11
CA ALA A 36 8.32 -2.62 -22.49
C ALA A 36 7.64 -3.97 -22.79
N GLU A 37 8.25 -5.06 -22.33
CA GLU A 37 7.64 -6.39 -22.40
C GLU A 37 6.36 -6.44 -21.56
N ALA A 38 6.36 -5.83 -20.35
CA ALA A 38 5.19 -5.76 -19.48
C ALA A 38 4.01 -5.06 -20.15
N VAL A 39 4.24 -3.90 -20.79
CA VAL A 39 3.22 -3.17 -21.55
C VAL A 39 2.68 -4.01 -22.70
N THR A 40 3.56 -4.74 -23.40
CA THR A 40 3.16 -5.62 -24.50
C THR A 40 2.30 -6.79 -24.01
N LEU A 41 2.72 -7.45 -22.93
CA LEU A 41 2.00 -8.59 -22.36
C LEU A 41 0.70 -8.20 -21.62
N ALA A 42 0.58 -6.96 -21.17
CA ALA A 42 -0.65 -6.44 -20.58
C ALA A 42 -1.84 -6.48 -21.56
N LYS A 43 -1.60 -6.49 -22.89
CA LYS A 43 -2.61 -6.70 -23.91
C LYS A 43 -3.27 -8.08 -23.87
N LYS A 44 -2.69 -9.05 -23.13
CA LYS A 44 -3.30 -10.36 -22.84
C LYS A 44 -4.29 -10.30 -21.68
N HIS A 45 -4.61 -9.08 -21.19
CA HIS A 45 -5.58 -8.78 -20.16
C HIS A 45 -5.36 -9.57 -18.85
N PRO A 46 -4.15 -9.50 -18.22
CA PRO A 46 -3.98 -10.05 -16.89
C PRO A 46 -4.92 -9.36 -15.90
N GLN A 47 -5.30 -10.06 -14.85
CA GLN A 47 -6.14 -9.51 -13.79
C GLN A 47 -5.36 -8.62 -12.82
N LEU A 48 -4.02 -8.81 -12.77
CA LEU A 48 -3.09 -8.06 -11.92
C LEU A 48 -1.71 -8.04 -12.56
N ILE A 49 -0.96 -6.94 -12.35
CA ILE A 49 0.45 -6.82 -12.70
C ILE A 49 1.26 -6.63 -11.42
N LEU A 50 2.27 -7.47 -11.21
CA LEU A 50 3.35 -7.26 -10.25
C LEU A 50 4.52 -6.66 -11.04
N LEU A 51 5.00 -5.49 -10.66
CA LEU A 51 5.91 -4.70 -11.49
C LEU A 51 7.06 -4.17 -10.64
N ASP A 52 8.28 -4.56 -10.98
CA ASP A 52 9.44 -3.92 -10.36
C ASP A 52 9.55 -2.46 -10.82
N VAL A 53 10.05 -1.61 -9.92
CA VAL A 53 10.29 -0.20 -10.21
C VAL A 53 11.54 -0.02 -11.05
N MET A 54 12.60 -0.75 -10.72
CA MET A 54 13.92 -0.58 -11.31
C MET A 54 14.19 -1.68 -12.33
N MET A 55 13.95 -1.40 -13.61
CA MET A 55 14.20 -2.34 -14.70
C MET A 55 14.94 -1.64 -15.84
N PRO A 56 15.74 -2.38 -16.64
CA PRO A 56 16.40 -1.85 -17.83
C PRO A 56 15.39 -1.50 -18.94
N GLU A 57 15.82 -0.70 -19.92
CA GLU A 57 15.09 -0.24 -21.11
C GLU A 57 13.88 0.66 -20.78
N MET A 58 12.91 0.17 -20.07
CA MET A 58 11.76 0.90 -19.57
C MET A 58 11.55 0.53 -18.11
N ASP A 59 11.63 1.51 -17.22
CA ASP A 59 11.38 1.33 -15.80
C ASP A 59 9.88 1.10 -15.47
N GLY A 60 9.60 0.68 -14.24
CA GLY A 60 8.23 0.38 -13.81
C GLY A 60 7.34 1.63 -13.75
N LEU A 61 7.87 2.81 -13.45
CA LEU A 61 7.11 4.04 -13.39
C LEU A 61 6.65 4.48 -14.79
N GLU A 62 7.55 4.38 -15.79
CA GLU A 62 7.21 4.66 -17.18
C GLU A 62 6.21 3.64 -17.74
N ALA A 63 6.39 2.36 -17.39
CA ALA A 63 5.47 1.29 -17.76
C ALA A 63 4.06 1.57 -17.22
N VAL A 64 3.91 1.93 -15.93
CA VAL A 64 2.60 2.28 -15.35
C VAL A 64 1.98 3.48 -16.05
N ARG A 65 2.74 4.55 -16.30
CA ARG A 65 2.24 5.70 -17.05
C ARG A 65 1.67 5.28 -18.41
N THR A 66 2.38 4.41 -19.11
CA THR A 66 1.95 3.89 -20.43
C THR A 66 0.70 3.03 -20.33
N LEU A 67 0.64 2.14 -19.34
CA LEU A 67 -0.51 1.28 -19.08
C LEU A 67 -1.75 2.10 -18.71
N LYS A 68 -1.62 3.11 -17.85
CA LYS A 68 -2.76 3.94 -17.38
C LYS A 68 -3.27 4.92 -18.44
N LYS A 69 -2.44 5.31 -19.42
CA LYS A 69 -2.87 6.11 -20.57
C LYS A 69 -3.68 5.32 -21.61
N ASN A 70 -3.52 4.01 -21.68
CA ASN A 70 -4.21 3.17 -22.64
C ASN A 70 -5.53 2.64 -22.05
N PRO A 71 -6.71 2.99 -22.61
CA PRO A 71 -8.02 2.55 -22.09
C PRO A 71 -8.16 1.03 -21.95
N ALA A 72 -7.48 0.24 -22.77
CA ALA A 72 -7.54 -1.22 -22.73
C ALA A 72 -6.80 -1.82 -21.50
N THR A 73 -5.80 -1.12 -20.99
CA THR A 73 -4.97 -1.58 -19.86
C THR A 73 -5.10 -0.72 -18.61
N ALA A 74 -5.68 0.48 -18.71
CA ALA A 74 -5.78 1.45 -17.62
C ALA A 74 -6.44 0.88 -16.35
N LYS A 75 -7.40 -0.05 -16.52
CA LYS A 75 -8.14 -0.67 -15.42
C LYS A 75 -7.44 -1.91 -14.83
N ILE A 76 -6.27 -2.29 -15.35
CA ILE A 76 -5.51 -3.40 -14.78
C ILE A 76 -4.84 -2.88 -13.52
N PRO A 77 -5.07 -3.52 -12.35
CA PRO A 77 -4.40 -3.13 -11.12
C PRO A 77 -2.92 -3.47 -11.19
N VAL A 78 -2.10 -2.60 -10.59
CA VAL A 78 -0.65 -2.73 -10.54
C VAL A 78 -0.18 -2.68 -9.09
N ILE A 79 0.61 -3.67 -8.68
CA ILE A 79 1.34 -3.68 -7.41
C ILE A 79 2.82 -3.53 -7.73
N PHE A 80 3.45 -2.49 -7.21
CA PHE A 80 4.90 -2.34 -7.34
C PHE A 80 5.66 -3.29 -6.42
N LEU A 81 6.74 -3.86 -6.96
CA LEU A 81 7.80 -4.51 -6.20
C LEU A 81 8.98 -3.54 -6.15
N THR A 82 9.49 -3.18 -4.98
CA THR A 82 10.54 -2.16 -4.89
C THR A 82 11.58 -2.49 -3.84
N ALA A 83 12.85 -2.32 -4.18
CA ALA A 83 13.96 -2.40 -3.24
C ALA A 83 14.10 -1.12 -2.39
N ARG A 84 13.49 0.00 -2.83
CA ARG A 84 13.61 1.29 -2.16
C ARG A 84 12.48 1.53 -1.17
N SER A 85 12.87 1.88 0.03
CA SER A 85 12.00 2.31 1.13
C SER A 85 11.91 3.83 1.23
N SER A 86 12.32 4.60 0.20
CA SER A 86 12.20 6.06 0.26
C SER A 86 10.74 6.46 0.10
N ASP A 87 10.22 7.25 1.05
CA ASP A 87 8.84 7.74 1.05
C ASP A 87 8.47 8.46 -0.26
N VAL A 88 9.45 8.98 -0.99
CA VAL A 88 9.28 9.71 -2.26
C VAL A 88 8.91 8.76 -3.40
N ASP A 89 9.58 7.61 -3.52
CA ASP A 89 9.32 6.65 -4.61
C ASP A 89 7.96 5.95 -4.45
N GLU A 90 7.53 5.71 -3.20
CA GLU A 90 6.20 5.16 -2.89
C GLU A 90 5.08 6.15 -3.26
N VAL A 91 5.27 7.44 -2.94
CA VAL A 91 4.31 8.51 -3.26
C VAL A 91 4.17 8.69 -4.75
N VAL A 92 5.30 8.80 -5.46
CA VAL A 92 5.32 8.96 -6.93
C VAL A 92 4.65 7.75 -7.61
N GLY A 93 4.89 6.54 -7.14
CA GLY A 93 4.28 5.33 -7.68
C GLY A 93 2.75 5.32 -7.55
N LEU A 94 2.22 5.73 -6.39
CA LEU A 94 0.78 5.82 -6.13
C LEU A 94 0.11 6.97 -6.90
N GLU A 95 0.77 8.14 -7.00
CA GLU A 95 0.29 9.26 -7.82
C GLU A 95 0.22 8.91 -9.31
N LEU A 96 1.11 8.05 -9.80
CA LEU A 96 1.12 7.54 -11.16
C LEU A 96 0.04 6.49 -11.45
N GLY A 97 -0.73 6.09 -10.41
CA GLY A 97 -1.88 5.21 -10.54
C GLY A 97 -1.61 3.74 -10.25
N ALA A 98 -0.53 3.40 -9.54
CA ALA A 98 -0.38 2.07 -8.95
C ALA A 98 -1.41 1.86 -7.82
N ASP A 99 -1.86 0.64 -7.67
CA ASP A 99 -2.91 0.29 -6.70
C ASP A 99 -2.31 -0.08 -5.33
N ASP A 100 -1.06 -0.54 -5.31
CA ASP A 100 -0.34 -0.93 -4.08
C ASP A 100 1.16 -1.09 -4.36
N TYR A 101 1.96 -1.31 -3.30
CA TYR A 101 3.39 -1.63 -3.43
C TYR A 101 3.84 -2.62 -2.33
N ILE A 102 4.92 -3.34 -2.61
CA ILE A 102 5.56 -4.30 -1.71
C ILE A 102 7.06 -4.08 -1.76
N THR A 103 7.67 -3.90 -0.60
CA THR A 103 9.12 -3.74 -0.49
C THR A 103 9.83 -5.10 -0.57
N LYS A 104 10.93 -5.17 -1.33
CA LYS A 104 11.89 -6.27 -1.29
C LYS A 104 12.70 -6.19 0.04
N PRO A 105 12.99 -7.31 0.73
CA PRO A 105 12.72 -8.69 0.33
C PRO A 105 11.23 -9.06 0.44
N ILE A 106 10.73 -9.81 -0.56
CA ILE A 106 9.32 -10.10 -0.72
C ILE A 106 8.88 -11.17 0.28
N SER A 107 7.99 -10.79 1.19
CA SER A 107 7.29 -11.75 2.06
C SER A 107 6.12 -12.36 1.32
N LEU A 108 6.20 -13.66 1.01
CA LEU A 108 5.15 -14.37 0.27
C LEU A 108 3.76 -14.27 0.93
N PRO A 109 3.59 -14.43 2.26
CA PRO A 109 2.29 -14.26 2.90
C PRO A 109 1.70 -12.85 2.72
N LYS A 110 2.56 -11.80 2.81
CA LYS A 110 2.14 -10.41 2.57
C LYS A 110 1.74 -10.19 1.12
N LEU A 111 2.53 -10.69 0.17
CA LEU A 111 2.23 -10.61 -1.26
C LEU A 111 0.89 -11.28 -1.57
N MET A 112 0.67 -12.51 -1.11
CA MET A 112 -0.56 -13.25 -1.34
C MET A 112 -1.79 -12.55 -0.77
N ALA A 113 -1.68 -11.96 0.43
CA ALA A 113 -2.76 -11.18 1.03
C ALA A 113 -3.11 -9.95 0.16
N ARG A 114 -2.10 -9.24 -0.37
CA ARG A 114 -2.28 -8.07 -1.25
C ARG A 114 -2.90 -8.46 -2.60
N ILE A 115 -2.41 -9.52 -3.22
CA ILE A 115 -2.97 -10.06 -4.47
C ILE A 115 -4.45 -10.40 -4.30
N LYS A 116 -4.79 -11.20 -3.29
CA LYS A 116 -6.18 -11.62 -3.01
C LYS A 116 -7.08 -10.42 -2.75
N LEU A 117 -6.62 -9.42 -2.01
CA LEU A 117 -7.37 -8.18 -1.76
C LEU A 117 -7.62 -7.38 -3.04
N THR A 118 -6.60 -7.20 -3.87
CA THR A 118 -6.67 -6.43 -5.11
C THR A 118 -7.58 -7.10 -6.15
N LEU A 119 -7.49 -8.42 -6.30
CA LEU A 119 -8.32 -9.19 -7.23
C LEU A 119 -9.79 -9.21 -6.80
N ARG A 120 -10.08 -9.30 -5.49
CA ARG A 120 -11.45 -9.28 -4.95
C ARG A 120 -12.16 -7.95 -5.21
N LYS A 121 -11.46 -6.81 -5.14
CA LYS A 121 -12.02 -5.50 -5.48
C LYS A 121 -12.53 -5.42 -6.94
N LYS A 122 -11.91 -6.14 -7.85
CA LYS A 122 -12.24 -6.11 -9.29
C LYS A 122 -13.43 -7.02 -9.65
N SER A 123 -13.68 -8.07 -8.87
CA SER A 123 -14.73 -9.06 -9.20
C SER A 123 -16.15 -8.62 -8.83
N GLY A 124 -16.34 -7.42 -8.28
CA GLY A 124 -17.67 -6.90 -7.92
C GLY A 124 -18.39 -7.66 -6.79
N THR A 125 -17.79 -8.74 -6.29
CA THR A 125 -18.23 -9.48 -5.12
C THR A 125 -17.57 -8.90 -3.87
N ALA A 126 -17.60 -7.58 -3.73
CA ALA A 126 -17.28 -6.97 -2.46
C ALA A 126 -18.50 -7.23 -1.57
N ASP A 127 -18.37 -8.18 -0.65
CA ASP A 127 -19.21 -8.16 0.53
C ASP A 127 -19.14 -6.73 1.08
N GLU A 128 -20.30 -6.09 1.25
CA GLU A 128 -20.40 -4.72 1.81
C GLU A 128 -19.65 -4.63 3.15
N ASP A 129 -19.56 -5.72 3.90
CA ASP A 129 -18.78 -5.86 5.13
C ASP A 129 -17.26 -5.72 4.93
N ALA A 130 -16.70 -6.15 3.79
CA ALA A 130 -15.25 -6.03 3.54
C ALA A 130 -14.86 -4.64 3.03
N ALA A 131 -15.74 -3.95 2.32
CA ALA A 131 -15.56 -2.54 1.95
C ALA A 131 -15.68 -1.64 3.19
N ALA A 132 -16.64 -1.93 4.09
CA ALA A 132 -16.78 -1.26 5.38
C ALA A 132 -15.53 -1.44 6.26
N SER A 133 -14.90 -2.63 6.26
CA SER A 133 -13.68 -2.89 7.02
C SER A 133 -12.42 -2.20 6.48
N SER A 134 -12.43 -1.75 5.22
CA SER A 134 -11.30 -1.03 4.61
C SER A 134 -11.36 0.49 4.85
N ILE A 135 -12.53 1.01 5.22
CA ILE A 135 -12.72 2.43 5.52
C ILE A 135 -12.89 2.58 7.03
N LEU A 136 -11.94 3.27 7.65
CA LEU A 136 -12.06 3.69 9.05
C LEU A 136 -12.71 5.08 9.07
N ARG A 137 -13.79 5.23 9.84
CA ARG A 137 -14.44 6.52 10.07
C ARG A 137 -14.34 6.89 11.53
N HIS A 138 -13.95 8.15 11.78
CA HIS A 138 -13.81 8.68 13.12
C HIS A 138 -14.07 10.19 13.12
N GLY A 139 -15.28 10.59 13.47
CA GLY A 139 -15.72 11.98 13.35
C GLY A 139 -15.59 12.50 11.93
N ILE A 140 -14.74 13.51 11.76
CA ILE A 140 -14.46 14.12 10.46
C ILE A 140 -13.44 13.35 9.61
N LEU A 141 -12.81 12.33 10.20
CA LEU A 141 -11.80 11.51 9.52
C LEU A 141 -12.46 10.35 8.78
N GLU A 142 -12.09 10.19 7.52
CA GLU A 142 -12.36 8.99 6.76
C GLU A 142 -11.02 8.50 6.17
N ILE A 143 -10.61 7.30 6.56
CA ILE A 143 -9.35 6.69 6.14
C ILE A 143 -9.65 5.50 5.25
N ASN A 144 -9.39 5.63 3.97
CA ASN A 144 -9.49 4.52 3.04
C ASN A 144 -8.17 3.75 3.02
N ARG A 145 -8.10 2.66 3.77
CA ARG A 145 -6.90 1.84 3.94
C ARG A 145 -6.49 1.12 2.65
N SER A 146 -7.44 0.90 1.78
CA SER A 146 -7.20 0.20 0.53
C SER A 146 -6.64 1.10 -0.58
N HIS A 147 -6.86 2.41 -0.47
CA HIS A 147 -6.37 3.40 -1.44
C HIS A 147 -5.32 4.34 -0.83
N TYR A 148 -4.92 4.11 0.42
CA TYR A 148 -4.02 5.00 1.16
C TYR A 148 -4.46 6.47 1.16
N LYS A 149 -5.78 6.72 1.18
CA LYS A 149 -6.36 8.06 1.17
C LYS A 149 -6.93 8.42 2.53
N VAL A 150 -6.71 9.65 2.93
CA VAL A 150 -7.30 10.23 4.14
C VAL A 150 -8.11 11.45 3.75
N TYR A 151 -9.32 11.53 4.25
CA TYR A 151 -10.17 12.71 4.13
C TYR A 151 -10.38 13.32 5.51
N VAL A 152 -10.15 14.61 5.63
CA VAL A 152 -10.41 15.42 6.81
C VAL A 152 -11.52 16.41 6.47
N SER A 153 -12.65 16.35 7.13
CA SER A 153 -13.84 17.16 6.77
C SER A 153 -14.20 17.07 5.28
N LYS A 154 -14.17 15.84 4.71
CA LYS A 154 -14.44 15.53 3.29
C LYS A 154 -13.41 16.06 2.29
N LYS A 155 -12.33 16.71 2.73
CA LYS A 155 -11.21 17.13 1.87
C LYS A 155 -10.10 16.09 1.93
N GLU A 156 -9.60 15.67 0.77
CA GLU A 156 -8.46 14.76 0.69
C GLU A 156 -7.21 15.47 1.22
N VAL A 157 -6.52 14.85 2.18
CA VAL A 157 -5.28 15.34 2.77
C VAL A 157 -4.23 14.27 2.61
N PHE A 158 -3.08 14.64 2.04
CA PHE A 158 -1.98 13.71 1.82
C PHE A 158 -1.23 13.42 3.11
N PHE A 159 -1.09 12.11 3.41
CA PHE A 159 -0.27 11.60 4.50
C PHE A 159 0.79 10.65 3.93
N PRO A 160 2.10 10.92 4.14
CA PRO A 160 3.14 9.93 3.87
C PRO A 160 2.86 8.62 4.58
N LYS A 161 3.37 7.52 4.04
CA LYS A 161 3.05 6.15 4.49
C LYS A 161 3.09 5.97 6.00
N LYS A 162 4.17 6.38 6.65
CA LYS A 162 4.31 6.19 8.11
C LYS A 162 3.32 7.02 8.92
N GLU A 163 3.02 8.22 8.47
CA GLU A 163 1.96 9.05 9.08
C GLU A 163 0.59 8.42 8.87
N PHE A 164 0.31 7.91 7.67
CA PHE A 164 -0.91 7.18 7.35
C PHE A 164 -1.08 5.92 8.20
N GLU A 165 -0.01 5.11 8.34
CA GLU A 165 -0.02 3.89 9.15
C GLU A 165 -0.26 4.20 10.63
N VAL A 166 0.43 5.22 11.19
CA VAL A 166 0.24 5.68 12.58
C VAL A 166 -1.19 6.18 12.80
N LEU A 167 -1.70 7.05 11.93
CA LEU A 167 -3.06 7.58 12.03
C LEU A 167 -4.10 6.45 11.94
N SER A 168 -3.96 5.56 10.97
CA SER A 168 -4.85 4.41 10.79
C SER A 168 -4.85 3.48 12.00
N TYR A 169 -3.69 3.25 12.60
CA TYR A 169 -3.56 2.41 13.78
C TYR A 169 -4.23 3.04 15.00
N LEU A 170 -4.03 4.34 15.21
CA LEU A 170 -4.67 5.08 16.30
C LEU A 170 -6.19 5.12 16.15
N VAL A 171 -6.71 5.40 14.95
CA VAL A 171 -8.16 5.40 14.68
C VAL A 171 -8.76 4.02 14.89
N LYS A 172 -8.09 2.95 14.44
CA LYS A 172 -8.55 1.57 14.68
C LYS A 172 -8.62 1.21 16.17
N ASN A 173 -7.79 1.85 16.99
CA ASN A 173 -7.71 1.65 18.43
C ASN A 173 -8.24 2.87 19.21
N ALA A 174 -9.20 3.60 18.67
CA ALA A 174 -9.78 4.76 19.34
C ALA A 174 -10.23 4.42 20.77
N GLY A 175 -10.05 5.36 21.70
CA GLY A 175 -10.29 5.20 23.13
C GLY A 175 -9.17 4.49 23.90
N LYS A 176 -8.33 3.69 23.24
CA LYS A 176 -7.24 2.97 23.88
C LYS A 176 -5.93 3.75 23.86
N VAL A 177 -5.18 3.64 24.95
CA VAL A 177 -3.81 4.18 25.01
C VAL A 177 -2.89 3.22 24.25
N VAL A 178 -2.18 3.75 23.25
CA VAL A 178 -1.18 3.01 22.47
C VAL A 178 0.20 3.52 22.87
N THR A 179 1.05 2.63 23.35
CA THR A 179 2.41 2.99 23.77
C THR A 179 3.30 3.30 22.56
N ARG A 180 4.39 4.06 22.77
CA ARG A 180 5.38 4.34 21.74
C ARG A 180 6.00 3.05 21.20
N GLU A 181 6.34 2.12 22.08
CA GLU A 181 6.88 0.81 21.73
C GLU A 181 5.91 0.01 20.85
N THR A 182 4.61 0.02 21.19
CA THR A 182 3.58 -0.63 20.38
C THR A 182 3.51 0.02 18.99
N LEU A 183 3.51 1.35 18.89
CA LEU A 183 3.52 2.02 17.59
C LEU A 183 4.77 1.69 16.76
N LEU A 184 5.95 1.70 17.40
CA LEU A 184 7.20 1.34 16.76
C LEU A 184 7.16 -0.09 16.22
N SER A 185 6.83 -1.07 17.06
CA SER A 185 6.81 -2.47 16.65
C SER A 185 5.78 -2.76 15.55
N GLN A 186 4.60 -2.16 15.63
CA GLN A 186 3.52 -2.40 14.67
C GLN A 186 3.73 -1.73 13.31
N ILE A 187 4.46 -0.59 13.28
CA ILE A 187 4.57 0.24 12.08
C ILE A 187 5.95 0.19 11.45
N TRP A 188 7.00 0.01 12.28
CA TRP A 188 8.40 -0.10 11.80
C TRP A 188 8.96 -1.52 11.87
N GLY A 189 8.35 -2.40 12.67
CA GLY A 189 8.82 -3.77 12.89
C GLY A 189 9.68 -3.89 14.13
N SER A 190 9.86 -5.15 14.62
CA SER A 190 10.61 -5.45 15.84
C SER A 190 12.14 -5.32 15.70
N ASP A 191 12.65 -5.33 14.45
CA ASP A 191 14.09 -5.39 14.16
C ASP A 191 14.72 -4.03 13.87
N VAL A 192 13.95 -2.94 14.01
CA VAL A 192 14.42 -1.59 13.70
C VAL A 192 14.80 -0.88 15.00
N TYR A 193 16.10 -0.59 15.17
CA TYR A 193 16.61 0.32 16.19
C TYR A 193 16.21 1.77 15.87
N VAL A 194 14.92 2.09 16.08
CA VAL A 194 14.43 3.47 15.93
C VAL A 194 14.25 4.05 17.33
N ILE A 195 14.74 5.26 17.52
CA ILE A 195 14.64 5.99 18.80
C ILE A 195 13.17 6.37 19.02
N ASP A 196 12.66 6.28 20.25
CA ASP A 196 11.27 6.62 20.65
C ASP A 196 10.78 7.99 20.12
N ARG A 197 11.69 8.93 19.89
CA ARG A 197 11.39 10.24 19.31
C ARG A 197 10.84 10.19 17.87
N THR A 198 11.04 9.10 17.14
CA THR A 198 10.53 8.98 15.75
C THR A 198 9.01 9.01 15.72
N VAL A 199 8.35 8.33 16.65
CA VAL A 199 6.88 8.36 16.77
C VAL A 199 6.38 9.78 17.04
N ASP A 200 7.06 10.51 17.95
CA ASP A 200 6.66 11.87 18.34
C ASP A 200 6.70 12.84 17.14
N VAL A 201 7.71 12.69 16.27
CA VAL A 201 7.81 13.49 15.02
C VAL A 201 6.64 13.21 14.09
N HIS A 202 6.26 11.96 13.88
CA HIS A 202 5.12 11.61 13.02
C HIS A 202 3.80 12.08 13.62
N ILE A 203 3.60 11.93 14.93
CA ILE A 203 2.40 12.47 15.62
C ILE A 203 2.29 13.98 15.45
N ARG A 204 3.41 14.70 15.58
CA ARG A 204 3.42 16.16 15.37
C ARG A 204 2.97 16.50 13.95
N LYS A 205 3.54 15.86 12.92
CA LYS A 205 3.18 16.08 11.51
C LYS A 205 1.71 15.71 11.23
N ILE A 206 1.20 14.64 11.83
CA ILE A 206 -0.20 14.27 11.73
C ILE A 206 -1.08 15.38 12.31
N ARG A 207 -0.78 15.88 13.52
CA ARG A 207 -1.51 16.97 14.16
C ARG A 207 -1.51 18.24 13.31
N GLU A 208 -0.37 18.60 12.71
CA GLU A 208 -0.26 19.74 11.80
C GLU A 208 -1.24 19.61 10.61
N LYS A 209 -1.38 18.40 10.04
CA LYS A 209 -2.30 18.13 8.93
C LYS A 209 -3.76 18.02 9.35
N LEU A 210 -4.05 17.62 10.59
CA LEU A 210 -5.39 17.65 11.16
C LEU A 210 -5.86 19.07 11.50
N GLY A 211 -4.95 20.03 11.60
CA GLY A 211 -5.24 21.45 11.84
C GLY A 211 -6.02 21.68 13.14
N THR A 212 -7.22 22.25 13.05
CA THR A 212 -8.09 22.54 14.21
C THR A 212 -8.52 21.28 14.97
N HIS A 213 -8.35 20.11 14.39
CA HIS A 213 -8.69 18.81 14.99
C HIS A 213 -7.47 18.03 15.51
N ALA A 214 -6.35 18.73 15.71
CA ALA A 214 -5.13 18.15 16.28
C ALA A 214 -5.36 17.53 17.68
N ASP A 215 -6.36 18.02 18.40
CA ASP A 215 -6.80 17.55 19.70
C ASP A 215 -7.51 16.17 19.67
N TYR A 216 -7.78 15.59 18.49
CA TYR A 216 -8.26 14.20 18.36
C TYR A 216 -7.23 13.20 18.88
N ILE A 217 -5.94 13.58 18.90
CA ILE A 217 -4.87 12.74 19.41
C ILE A 217 -4.37 13.31 20.73
N ASP A 218 -4.66 12.61 21.83
CA ASP A 218 -4.13 12.92 23.16
C ASP A 218 -2.70 12.43 23.30
N THR A 219 -1.88 13.15 24.06
CA THR A 219 -0.59 12.66 24.54
C THR A 219 -0.71 12.21 25.99
N ILE A 220 -0.45 10.94 26.25
CA ILE A 220 -0.37 10.38 27.59
C ILE A 220 1.11 10.44 28.01
N LYS A 221 1.45 11.40 28.86
CA LYS A 221 2.85 11.67 29.28
C LYS A 221 3.51 10.40 29.79
N GLY A 222 4.72 10.12 29.32
CA GLY A 222 5.51 8.95 29.71
C GLY A 222 5.02 7.61 29.14
N VAL A 223 3.87 7.55 28.46
CA VAL A 223 3.27 6.30 27.95
C VAL A 223 3.20 6.29 26.42
N GLY A 224 2.42 7.18 25.82
CA GLY A 224 2.18 7.14 24.39
C GLY A 224 1.05 8.08 23.94
N TYR A 225 0.18 7.59 23.07
CA TYR A 225 -0.86 8.38 22.42
C TYR A 225 -2.21 7.67 22.44
N ARG A 226 -3.27 8.43 22.37
CA ARG A 226 -4.64 7.92 22.28
C ARG A 226 -5.44 8.75 21.30
N MET A 227 -6.12 8.08 20.37
CA MET A 227 -7.20 8.71 19.61
C MET A 227 -8.40 8.83 20.55
N LYS A 228 -8.98 10.04 20.72
CA LYS A 228 -10.18 10.25 21.54
C LYS A 228 -11.35 9.42 21.00
N GLU A 229 -12.25 9.00 21.83
CA GLU A 229 -13.59 8.55 21.41
C GLU A 229 -14.42 9.79 21.06
N LEU A 230 -15.24 9.69 20.01
CA LEU A 230 -16.13 10.74 19.53
C LEU A 230 -17.57 10.28 19.56
#